data_670893c1ab3b407190f05da86af6e509
#
_entry.id   670893c1ab3b407190f05da86af6e509
#
_cell.length_a   1.000
_cell.length_b   1.000
_cell.length_c   1.000
_cell.angle_alpha   90.00
_cell.angle_beta   90.00
_cell.angle_gamma   90.00
#
_symmetry.space_group_name_H-M   'P 1'
#
loop_
_entity.id
_entity.type
_entity.pdbx_description
1 polymer ?
#
loop_
_entity_poly.entity_id
_entity_poly.type
_entity_poly.pdbx_seq_one_letter_code
_entity_poly.pdbx_strand_id
1 'polypeptide(L)'
;MESLRGEKGGPVSIGLASPSPSPSPSPSPSLSPATEPTAPSPPSEQSRSPEKTTSTTPLVESQSTANPPPTVDLAPKTNNEPTTLQTPLSTTTSIAIIGGGIIGLITALGLLHRGLHVTVYERASKLTETSAGFSFNAVAREAMEFISPRVREALRKVAAPNEYPFIRYFDGYTPVTGSGEEGEGEGGVEEPLWQIPADRPDYHGCLRAAFLEALGKEIPEGVLRFGMGLEGYEEVESEEGGKVRLRFAGGEVVDVDAVIGCDGIKSRTRQIMIGEDDPAALPGFTHMVAYRAVIPLEAVVAAMGEDKGYSHCLHVGPGAYTVTYPIANNTLSNMILFCKTSTPWPDTNRLLATCHRSTAQAAVSAWKPDVRGVVDLLPETPTKWAIFDMSAHPAKTYTKGCVCIAGDAAHASTPFLASGAAMGVEDAAVLAATLETALNKPDTGTPGEKTVAITAAFRAFSALRLERSQMVVRYSREVGEMCMWQDEEVGRDPKRCFEEIWRRYCDVWEFDVPEMVEGARKECRRLLEGGACAKTSGSV
;
A
#
# COMPACT_ATOMS: atom_id res chain seq x y z
N MET A 1 -52.02 19.14 -36.33
CA MET A 1 -52.80 20.34 -35.96
C MET A 1 -51.88 21.14 -35.08
N GLU A 2 -51.30 22.10 -35.70
CA GLU A 2 -51.30 23.55 -35.45
C GLU A 2 -50.52 23.93 -34.19
N SER A 3 -49.35 24.42 -34.34
CA SER A 3 -48.87 25.73 -34.81
C SER A 3 -49.07 26.82 -33.70
N LEU A 4 -47.98 27.38 -33.24
CA LEU A 4 -47.78 28.84 -33.27
C LEU A 4 -46.32 29.20 -33.00
N ARG A 5 -45.83 30.10 -33.82
CA ARG A 5 -44.51 30.72 -33.92
C ARG A 5 -44.39 32.00 -33.05
N GLY A 6 -43.12 32.37 -32.85
CA GLY A 6 -42.64 33.76 -32.65
C GLY A 6 -42.21 34.01 -31.23
N GLU A 7 -41.08 34.61 -30.86
CA GLU A 7 -40.41 35.75 -31.53
C GLU A 7 -38.94 35.85 -31.08
N LYS A 8 -38.15 36.53 -31.89
CA LYS A 8 -36.73 36.83 -31.74
C LYS A 8 -36.51 37.99 -30.77
N GLY A 9 -35.56 37.84 -29.84
CA GLY A 9 -34.98 38.94 -29.08
C GLY A 9 -33.46 38.89 -29.18
N GLY A 10 -32.86 39.94 -29.74
CA GLY A 10 -31.44 40.06 -30.03
C GLY A 10 -30.55 40.34 -28.81
N PRO A 11 -29.23 40.37 -28.97
CA PRO A 11 -28.27 40.39 -27.85
C PRO A 11 -28.07 41.78 -27.28
N VAL A 12 -28.11 41.88 -25.93
CA VAL A 12 -27.70 43.04 -25.18
C VAL A 12 -26.21 42.89 -24.83
N SER A 13 -25.41 43.80 -25.38
CA SER A 13 -23.99 43.96 -25.02
C SER A 13 -23.86 44.73 -23.71
N ILE A 14 -23.21 44.09 -22.73
CA ILE A 14 -22.78 44.78 -21.47
C ILE A 14 -21.26 44.91 -21.54
N GLY A 15 -20.82 46.18 -21.46
CA GLY A 15 -19.42 46.59 -21.55
C GLY A 15 -18.60 46.15 -20.36
N LEU A 16 -17.41 45.63 -20.65
CA LEU A 16 -16.35 45.31 -19.69
C LEU A 16 -15.61 46.60 -19.30
N ALA A 17 -15.69 46.99 -18.02
CA ALA A 17 -14.82 47.98 -17.41
C ALA A 17 -13.53 47.30 -16.93
N SER A 18 -12.40 47.83 -17.34
CA SER A 18 -11.06 47.38 -16.93
C SER A 18 -10.75 47.78 -15.48
N PRO A 19 -10.13 46.93 -14.66
CA PRO A 19 -9.64 47.32 -13.34
C PRO A 19 -8.28 48.01 -13.41
N SER A 20 -8.12 49.07 -12.61
CA SER A 20 -6.91 49.85 -12.38
C SER A 20 -5.84 49.04 -11.62
N PRO A 21 -4.54 49.36 -11.79
CA PRO A 21 -3.45 48.60 -11.12
C PRO A 21 -3.30 49.01 -9.65
N SER A 22 -3.06 48.01 -8.81
CA SER A 22 -2.75 48.15 -7.37
C SER A 22 -1.31 48.61 -7.14
N PRO A 23 -1.00 49.31 -6.06
CA PRO A 23 0.34 49.83 -5.76
C PRO A 23 1.27 48.76 -5.18
N SER A 24 2.56 48.85 -5.49
CA SER A 24 3.68 48.01 -5.05
C SER A 24 3.93 48.14 -3.54
N PRO A 25 4.33 47.06 -2.84
CA PRO A 25 4.72 47.16 -1.43
C PRO A 25 6.15 47.67 -1.26
N SER A 26 6.32 48.49 -0.22
CA SER A 26 7.59 49.06 0.24
C SER A 26 8.50 47.99 0.91
N PRO A 27 9.82 48.15 0.92
CA PRO A 27 10.74 47.17 1.49
C PRO A 27 10.80 47.26 3.03
N SER A 28 10.81 46.10 3.68
CA SER A 28 11.02 45.93 5.12
C SER A 28 12.50 46.02 5.50
N PRO A 29 12.85 46.47 6.72
CA PRO A 29 14.23 46.65 7.14
C PRO A 29 14.91 45.34 7.55
N SER A 30 16.21 45.27 7.25
CA SER A 30 17.14 44.21 7.60
C SER A 30 17.34 44.05 9.12
N LEU A 31 17.19 42.86 9.65
CA LEU A 31 17.59 42.46 11.00
C LEU A 31 18.92 41.69 10.94
N SER A 32 19.88 42.14 11.74
CA SER A 32 21.20 41.55 11.97
C SER A 32 21.08 40.21 12.75
N PRO A 33 22.05 39.29 12.64
CA PRO A 33 21.98 37.96 13.22
C PRO A 33 22.25 37.99 14.74
N ALA A 34 21.38 37.30 15.49
CA ALA A 34 21.55 37.04 16.90
C ALA A 34 22.33 35.74 17.11
N THR A 35 23.24 35.80 18.07
CA THR A 35 24.16 34.79 18.55
C THR A 35 23.45 33.54 19.10
N GLU A 36 23.97 32.34 18.75
CA GLU A 36 23.61 31.05 19.31
C GLU A 36 23.94 30.93 20.80
N PRO A 37 23.11 30.29 21.62
CA PRO A 37 23.51 29.84 22.96
C PRO A 37 24.08 28.40 22.91
N THR A 38 25.27 28.25 23.46
CA THR A 38 26.00 27.01 23.71
C THR A 38 25.24 26.05 24.63
N ALA A 39 25.22 24.77 24.25
CA ALA A 39 24.67 23.67 25.03
C ALA A 39 25.58 23.29 26.22
N PRO A 40 25.03 22.85 27.37
CA PRO A 40 25.81 22.33 28.46
C PRO A 40 26.19 20.85 28.26
N SER A 41 27.44 20.53 28.69
CA SER A 41 28.04 19.18 28.69
C SER A 41 27.38 18.24 29.73
N PRO A 42 27.39 16.91 29.48
CA PRO A 42 26.82 15.94 30.43
C PRO A 42 27.78 15.64 31.60
N PRO A 43 27.25 15.25 32.78
CA PRO A 43 28.08 14.88 33.93
C PRO A 43 28.60 13.44 33.85
N SER A 44 29.78 13.25 34.41
CA SER A 44 30.59 12.05 34.46
C SER A 44 29.99 10.91 35.32
N GLU A 45 30.18 9.69 34.80
CA GLU A 45 29.92 8.42 35.48
C GLU A 45 30.73 8.27 36.77
N GLN A 46 30.08 7.85 37.85
CA GLN A 46 30.74 7.21 39.01
C GLN A 46 30.16 5.81 39.21
N SER A 47 31.08 4.86 39.13
CA SER A 47 30.92 3.43 39.37
C SER A 47 30.44 3.09 40.81
N ARG A 48 29.43 2.20 40.92
CA ARG A 48 29.24 1.36 42.13
C ARG A 48 28.82 -0.06 41.73
N SER A 49 29.61 -1.02 42.18
CA SER A 49 29.43 -2.46 42.06
C SER A 49 28.33 -3.00 42.99
N PRO A 50 27.77 -4.20 42.69
CA PRO A 50 26.57 -4.71 43.35
C PRO A 50 26.87 -5.59 44.57
N GLU A 51 26.09 -5.44 45.64
CA GLU A 51 26.00 -6.40 46.74
C GLU A 51 24.97 -7.49 46.46
N LYS A 52 25.39 -8.74 46.68
CA LYS A 52 24.56 -9.94 46.68
C LYS A 52 23.75 -10.04 47.98
N THR A 53 22.45 -10.28 47.89
CA THR A 53 21.69 -10.88 48.99
C THR A 53 20.84 -12.04 48.47
N THR A 54 21.19 -13.21 48.96
CA THR A 54 20.48 -14.47 48.85
C THR A 54 19.30 -14.50 49.82
N SER A 55 18.11 -14.91 49.35
CA SER A 55 17.05 -15.40 50.23
C SER A 55 16.34 -16.58 49.59
N THR A 56 16.52 -17.73 50.18
CA THR A 56 15.84 -19.01 49.95
C THR A 56 14.54 -19.08 50.74
N THR A 57 13.48 -19.65 50.21
CA THR A 57 12.53 -20.61 50.79
C THR A 57 11.26 -20.84 49.96
N PRO A 58 10.45 -21.92 50.12
CA PRO A 58 10.57 -23.15 49.33
C PRO A 58 9.27 -23.47 48.54
N LEU A 59 9.44 -24.42 47.65
CA LEU A 59 8.42 -25.10 46.80
C LEU A 59 7.32 -25.78 47.62
N VAL A 60 6.07 -25.62 47.15
CA VAL A 60 4.99 -26.57 47.43
C VAL A 60 4.62 -27.24 46.11
N GLU A 61 4.91 -28.53 46.02
CA GLU A 61 4.45 -29.43 44.92
C GLU A 61 2.95 -29.70 45.08
N SER A 62 2.20 -29.53 43.99
CA SER A 62 0.92 -30.24 43.78
C SER A 62 0.99 -31.02 42.45
N GLN A 63 1.07 -32.33 42.58
CA GLN A 63 1.03 -33.28 41.46
C GLN A 63 -0.38 -33.31 40.85
N SER A 64 -0.46 -33.07 39.56
CA SER A 64 -1.61 -33.45 38.73
C SER A 64 -1.11 -34.26 37.55
N THR A 65 -1.47 -35.54 37.54
CA THR A 65 -1.17 -36.50 36.50
C THR A 65 -2.12 -36.31 35.29
N ALA A 66 -1.59 -35.84 34.17
CA ALA A 66 -2.24 -36.00 32.86
C ALA A 66 -1.18 -36.38 31.82
N ASN A 67 -1.41 -37.49 31.13
CA ASN A 67 -0.54 -38.01 30.07
C ASN A 67 -0.47 -37.05 28.87
N PRO A 68 0.73 -36.81 28.30
CA PRO A 68 0.86 -36.06 27.08
C PRO A 68 0.50 -36.91 25.84
N PRO A 69 -0.06 -36.30 24.77
CA PRO A 69 -0.26 -36.99 23.51
C PRO A 69 1.07 -37.27 22.78
N PRO A 70 1.12 -38.20 21.82
CA PRO A 70 2.37 -38.65 21.20
C PRO A 70 3.00 -37.55 20.35
N THR A 71 4.26 -37.28 20.64
CA THR A 71 5.15 -36.42 19.85
C THR A 71 5.46 -37.09 18.52
N VAL A 72 5.08 -36.47 17.42
CA VAL A 72 5.60 -36.78 16.08
C VAL A 72 6.90 -36.00 15.92
N ASP A 73 8.00 -36.73 15.88
CA ASP A 73 9.33 -36.18 15.57
C ASP A 73 9.38 -35.70 14.12
N LEU A 74 9.20 -34.41 13.90
CA LEU A 74 9.58 -33.72 12.68
C LEU A 74 10.95 -33.06 12.88
N ALA A 75 12.01 -33.84 12.72
CA ALA A 75 13.34 -33.28 12.59
C ALA A 75 13.43 -32.46 11.30
N PRO A 76 13.85 -31.17 11.36
CA PRO A 76 14.08 -30.40 10.14
C PRO A 76 15.30 -30.97 9.42
N LYS A 77 15.10 -31.49 8.19
CA LYS A 77 16.21 -31.76 7.27
C LYS A 77 16.78 -30.43 6.84
N THR A 78 17.79 -29.94 7.51
CA THR A 78 18.62 -28.82 7.08
C THR A 78 19.50 -29.25 5.93
N ASN A 79 19.01 -29.15 4.71
CA ASN A 79 19.86 -29.04 3.53
C ASN A 79 20.12 -27.55 3.31
N ASN A 80 21.11 -27.01 4.01
CA ASN A 80 21.73 -25.73 3.70
C ASN A 80 22.69 -25.93 2.50
N GLU A 81 22.15 -26.08 1.32
CA GLU A 81 22.90 -25.71 0.12
C GLU A 81 22.64 -24.21 -0.13
N PRO A 82 23.71 -23.41 -0.35
CA PRO A 82 23.51 -22.03 -0.78
C PRO A 82 22.79 -22.09 -2.13
N THR A 83 21.59 -21.50 -2.19
CA THR A 83 20.81 -21.39 -3.43
C THR A 83 21.62 -20.54 -4.39
N THR A 84 22.44 -21.19 -5.20
CA THR A 84 23.17 -20.59 -6.31
C THR A 84 22.15 -19.94 -7.21
N LEU A 85 22.33 -18.64 -7.49
CA LEU A 85 21.66 -17.98 -8.61
C LEU A 85 21.80 -18.90 -9.80
N GLN A 86 20.68 -19.33 -10.40
CA GLN A 86 20.72 -20.10 -11.62
C GLN A 86 21.62 -19.38 -12.61
N THR A 87 22.48 -20.13 -13.30
CA THR A 87 23.32 -19.57 -14.37
C THR A 87 22.43 -18.72 -15.27
N PRO A 88 22.77 -17.46 -15.58
CA PRO A 88 21.92 -16.60 -16.38
C PRO A 88 21.48 -17.36 -17.62
N LEU A 89 20.17 -17.53 -17.80
CA LEU A 89 19.62 -17.86 -19.10
C LEU A 89 20.19 -16.76 -20.01
N SER A 90 20.87 -17.16 -21.10
CA SER A 90 21.44 -16.24 -22.08
C SER A 90 20.33 -15.47 -22.79
N THR A 91 19.57 -14.68 -22.05
CA THR A 91 18.56 -13.81 -22.62
C THR A 91 19.14 -12.41 -22.73
N THR A 92 19.34 -11.97 -23.95
CA THR A 92 19.72 -10.59 -24.29
C THR A 92 18.57 -9.60 -24.01
N THR A 93 17.47 -10.04 -23.37
CA THR A 93 16.29 -9.21 -23.11
C THR A 93 16.52 -8.29 -21.93
N SER A 94 16.52 -6.97 -22.17
CA SER A 94 16.65 -5.94 -21.17
C SER A 94 15.29 -5.47 -20.66
N ILE A 95 15.04 -5.58 -19.34
CA ILE A 95 13.78 -5.17 -18.71
C ILE A 95 14.04 -3.99 -17.77
N ALA A 96 13.36 -2.88 -18.00
CA ALA A 96 13.38 -1.73 -17.10
C ALA A 96 12.21 -1.79 -16.12
N ILE A 97 12.49 -1.62 -14.83
CA ILE A 97 11.48 -1.39 -13.79
C ILE A 97 11.57 0.07 -13.38
N ILE A 98 10.48 0.81 -13.51
CA ILE A 98 10.40 2.22 -13.11
C ILE A 98 9.82 2.31 -11.70
N GLY A 99 10.65 2.75 -10.74
CA GLY A 99 10.32 2.87 -9.32
C GLY A 99 11.00 1.81 -8.46
N GLY A 100 11.87 2.24 -7.55
CA GLY A 100 12.59 1.43 -6.56
C GLY A 100 11.80 1.27 -5.23
N GLY A 101 10.46 1.37 -5.28
CA GLY A 101 9.59 1.09 -4.15
C GLY A 101 9.49 -0.42 -3.85
N ILE A 102 8.73 -0.79 -2.80
CA ILE A 102 8.58 -2.17 -2.36
C ILE A 102 8.20 -3.11 -3.51
N ILE A 103 7.19 -2.76 -4.30
CA ILE A 103 6.72 -3.60 -5.41
C ILE A 103 7.73 -3.69 -6.55
N GLY A 104 8.41 -2.58 -6.86
CA GLY A 104 9.48 -2.59 -7.87
C GLY A 104 10.65 -3.50 -7.48
N LEU A 105 11.10 -3.46 -6.22
CA LEU A 105 12.17 -4.35 -5.74
C LEU A 105 11.73 -5.81 -5.64
N ILE A 106 10.48 -6.09 -5.22
CA ILE A 106 9.92 -7.45 -5.22
C ILE A 106 9.85 -8.00 -6.65
N THR A 107 9.37 -7.21 -7.61
CA THR A 107 9.31 -7.58 -9.03
C THR A 107 10.72 -7.86 -9.56
N ALA A 108 11.69 -6.97 -9.26
CA ALA A 108 13.08 -7.16 -9.67
C ALA A 108 13.67 -8.47 -9.13
N LEU A 109 13.50 -8.76 -7.84
CA LEU A 109 13.98 -10.00 -7.22
C LEU A 109 13.33 -11.24 -7.83
N GLY A 110 12.05 -11.17 -8.19
CA GLY A 110 11.33 -12.25 -8.86
C GLY A 110 11.85 -12.55 -10.26
N LEU A 111 12.16 -11.52 -11.05
CA LEU A 111 12.71 -11.66 -12.40
C LEU A 111 14.19 -12.10 -12.37
N LEU A 112 14.99 -11.53 -11.48
CA LEU A 112 16.39 -11.94 -11.25
C LEU A 112 16.50 -13.40 -10.80
N HIS A 113 15.58 -13.86 -9.95
CA HIS A 113 15.52 -15.27 -9.51
C HIS A 113 15.33 -16.23 -10.68
N ARG A 114 14.69 -15.77 -11.74
CA ARG A 114 14.45 -16.52 -13.00
C ARG A 114 15.52 -16.26 -14.08
N GLY A 115 16.63 -15.63 -13.71
CA GLY A 115 17.74 -15.36 -14.62
C GLY A 115 17.47 -14.29 -15.69
N LEU A 116 16.44 -13.45 -15.52
CA LEU A 116 16.13 -12.37 -16.43
C LEU A 116 16.95 -11.11 -16.13
N HIS A 117 17.36 -10.37 -17.18
CA HIS A 117 18.12 -9.15 -17.07
C HIS A 117 17.22 -7.96 -16.73
N VAL A 118 17.42 -7.37 -15.55
CA VAL A 118 16.58 -6.28 -15.01
C VAL A 118 17.43 -5.10 -14.56
N THR A 119 16.97 -3.89 -14.84
CA THR A 119 17.48 -2.66 -14.22
C THR A 119 16.31 -1.89 -13.59
N VAL A 120 16.47 -1.49 -12.32
CA VAL A 120 15.49 -0.68 -11.59
C VAL A 120 15.93 0.78 -11.63
N TYR A 121 15.05 1.67 -12.06
CA TYR A 121 15.27 3.11 -12.13
C TYR A 121 14.46 3.82 -11.06
N GLU A 122 15.14 4.42 -10.07
CA GLU A 122 14.52 5.12 -8.94
C GLU A 122 14.82 6.62 -9.02
N ARG A 123 13.78 7.46 -8.93
CA ARG A 123 13.90 8.92 -8.99
C ARG A 123 14.63 9.54 -7.80
N ALA A 124 14.51 8.95 -6.62
CA ALA A 124 15.21 9.42 -5.43
C ALA A 124 16.71 9.12 -5.51
N SER A 125 17.51 9.84 -4.73
CA SER A 125 18.97 9.62 -4.62
C SER A 125 19.34 8.41 -3.76
N LYS A 126 18.38 7.84 -3.02
CA LYS A 126 18.53 6.64 -2.18
C LYS A 126 17.17 6.04 -1.89
N LEU A 127 17.13 4.77 -1.44
CA LEU A 127 15.91 4.17 -0.92
C LEU A 127 15.47 4.94 0.34
N THR A 128 14.29 5.53 0.29
CA THR A 128 13.70 6.27 1.40
C THR A 128 12.20 5.97 1.48
N GLU A 129 11.74 5.76 2.68
CA GLU A 129 10.31 5.60 2.97
C GLU A 129 10.01 6.37 4.26
N THR A 130 9.00 7.23 4.23
CA THR A 130 8.61 8.09 5.36
C THR A 130 7.36 7.62 6.06
N SER A 131 6.75 6.55 5.58
CA SER A 131 5.45 6.12 6.07
C SER A 131 5.55 5.16 7.25
N ALA A 132 4.44 5.05 7.97
CA ALA A 132 4.23 4.14 9.08
C ALA A 132 4.34 2.65 8.68
N GLY A 133 4.06 1.76 9.63
CA GLY A 133 3.98 0.33 9.41
C GLY A 133 2.88 -0.08 8.42
N PHE A 134 3.01 -1.27 7.92
CA PHE A 134 2.00 -1.99 7.14
C PHE A 134 2.13 -3.49 7.42
N SER A 135 1.19 -4.29 6.92
CA SER A 135 1.18 -5.73 7.15
C SER A 135 0.84 -6.49 5.88
N PHE A 136 1.28 -7.73 5.83
CA PHE A 136 0.93 -8.68 4.77
C PHE A 136 0.14 -9.84 5.35
N ASN A 137 -0.95 -10.20 4.69
CA ASN A 137 -1.75 -11.39 4.98
C ASN A 137 -1.06 -12.68 4.49
N ALA A 138 -1.64 -13.83 4.79
CA ALA A 138 -1.13 -15.14 4.38
C ALA A 138 -0.97 -15.26 2.86
N VAL A 139 -1.98 -14.82 2.09
CA VAL A 139 -1.99 -14.85 0.62
C VAL A 139 -0.79 -14.10 0.02
N ALA A 140 -0.52 -12.89 0.51
CA ALA A 140 0.62 -12.11 0.04
C ALA A 140 1.96 -12.78 0.38
N ARG A 141 2.06 -13.41 1.56
CA ARG A 141 3.28 -14.13 1.97
C ARG A 141 3.50 -15.40 1.15
N GLU A 142 2.44 -16.11 0.78
CA GLU A 142 2.50 -17.25 -0.15
C GLU A 142 2.96 -16.80 -1.55
N ALA A 143 2.43 -15.70 -2.05
CA ALA A 143 2.87 -15.12 -3.31
C ALA A 143 4.36 -14.71 -3.27
N MET A 144 4.87 -14.19 -2.14
CA MET A 144 6.30 -13.88 -1.97
C MET A 144 7.19 -15.12 -2.06
N GLU A 145 6.75 -16.23 -1.50
CA GLU A 145 7.46 -17.53 -1.59
C GLU A 145 7.64 -17.95 -3.05
N PHE A 146 6.57 -17.84 -3.84
CA PHE A 146 6.59 -18.12 -5.28
C PHE A 146 7.52 -17.17 -6.05
N ILE A 147 7.55 -15.89 -5.69
CA ILE A 147 8.35 -14.87 -6.38
C ILE A 147 9.84 -15.18 -6.22
N SER A 148 10.32 -15.25 -4.99
CA SER A 148 11.71 -15.57 -4.64
C SER A 148 11.85 -15.82 -3.15
N PRO A 149 12.58 -16.85 -2.71
CA PRO A 149 12.93 -17.08 -1.31
C PRO A 149 13.57 -15.85 -0.64
N ARG A 150 14.31 -15.02 -1.40
CA ARG A 150 14.93 -13.79 -0.88
C ARG A 150 13.89 -12.76 -0.45
N VAL A 151 12.78 -12.62 -1.17
CA VAL A 151 11.68 -11.70 -0.81
C VAL A 151 11.06 -12.14 0.51
N ARG A 152 10.78 -13.44 0.65
CA ARG A 152 10.20 -14.01 1.86
C ARG A 152 11.13 -13.86 3.06
N GLU A 153 12.41 -14.10 2.87
CA GLU A 153 13.43 -13.96 3.91
C GLU A 153 13.64 -12.49 4.32
N ALA A 154 13.61 -11.56 3.37
CA ALA A 154 13.66 -10.12 3.67
C ALA A 154 12.50 -9.69 4.58
N LEU A 155 11.27 -10.18 4.30
CA LEU A 155 10.12 -9.93 5.17
C LEU A 155 10.31 -10.57 6.55
N ARG A 156 10.74 -11.83 6.62
CA ARG A 156 10.93 -12.57 7.87
C ARG A 156 11.91 -11.89 8.84
N LYS A 157 12.90 -11.18 8.31
CA LYS A 157 13.90 -10.44 9.12
C LYS A 157 13.31 -9.23 9.85
N VAL A 158 12.21 -8.67 9.38
CA VAL A 158 11.69 -7.37 9.84
C VAL A 158 10.23 -7.38 10.27
N ALA A 159 9.48 -8.44 9.95
CA ALA A 159 8.07 -8.55 10.26
C ALA A 159 7.83 -9.48 11.46
N ALA A 160 6.86 -9.12 12.28
CA ALA A 160 6.34 -9.92 13.37
C ALA A 160 4.87 -10.30 13.11
N PRO A 161 4.42 -11.50 13.56
CA PRO A 161 3.02 -11.86 13.51
C PRO A 161 2.19 -10.91 14.38
N ASN A 162 0.93 -10.75 14.01
CA ASN A 162 -0.03 -10.03 14.84
C ASN A 162 -0.41 -10.91 16.04
N GLU A 163 -0.19 -10.42 17.25
CA GLU A 163 -0.43 -11.17 18.49
C GLU A 163 -1.87 -11.01 19.03
N TYR A 164 -2.67 -10.12 18.41
CA TYR A 164 -4.04 -9.89 18.87
C TYR A 164 -4.99 -10.95 18.30
N PRO A 165 -5.83 -11.59 19.15
CA PRO A 165 -6.73 -12.65 18.69
C PRO A 165 -7.84 -12.13 17.80
N PHE A 166 -8.21 -10.84 17.94
CA PHE A 166 -9.30 -10.23 17.19
C PHE A 166 -8.98 -8.79 16.78
N ILE A 167 -9.58 -8.37 15.67
CA ILE A 167 -9.75 -6.97 15.30
C ILE A 167 -11.16 -6.58 15.75
N ARG A 168 -11.28 -5.63 16.67
CA ARG A 168 -12.51 -5.29 17.39
C ARG A 168 -13.08 -3.97 16.89
N TYR A 169 -14.39 -3.96 16.59
CA TYR A 169 -15.08 -2.77 16.10
C TYR A 169 -16.07 -2.27 17.14
N PHE A 170 -15.95 -1.02 17.54
CA PHE A 170 -16.76 -0.38 18.56
C PHE A 170 -17.57 0.79 17.96
N ASP A 171 -18.75 1.06 18.53
CA ASP A 171 -19.45 2.31 18.29
C ASP A 171 -18.70 3.47 18.97
N GLY A 172 -18.09 4.35 18.18
CA GLY A 172 -17.35 5.51 18.72
C GLY A 172 -18.23 6.73 18.97
N TYR A 173 -19.49 6.71 18.55
CA TYR A 173 -20.32 7.91 18.49
C TYR A 173 -21.56 7.87 19.41
N THR A 174 -22.36 6.81 19.37
CA THR A 174 -23.63 6.76 20.08
C THR A 174 -23.41 6.79 21.60
N PRO A 175 -23.99 7.77 22.32
CA PRO A 175 -23.90 7.80 23.77
C PRO A 175 -24.45 6.51 24.38
N VAL A 176 -23.81 5.98 25.40
CA VAL A 176 -24.36 4.89 26.19
C VAL A 176 -25.60 5.44 26.93
N THR A 177 -26.80 5.16 26.42
CA THR A 177 -28.05 5.50 27.11
C THR A 177 -28.29 4.47 28.21
N GLY A 178 -27.68 4.67 29.35
CA GLY A 178 -28.02 3.99 30.58
C GLY A 178 -29.32 4.55 31.14
N SER A 179 -30.45 3.97 30.75
CA SER A 179 -31.70 4.10 31.53
C SER A 179 -31.71 3.05 32.63
N GLY A 180 -31.24 3.41 33.81
CA GLY A 180 -31.34 2.54 34.98
C GLY A 180 -30.46 3.10 36.09
N GLU A 181 -31.12 3.78 37.03
CA GLU A 181 -30.71 4.09 38.40
C GLU A 181 -29.20 4.23 38.68
N GLU A 182 -28.85 5.38 39.27
CA GLU A 182 -27.53 5.64 39.87
C GLU A 182 -27.09 4.47 40.77
N GLY A 183 -26.57 3.42 40.14
CA GLY A 183 -25.79 2.38 40.76
C GLY A 183 -24.36 2.62 40.35
N GLU A 184 -23.49 2.97 41.29
CA GLU A 184 -22.04 2.80 41.19
C GLU A 184 -21.75 1.33 40.85
N GLY A 185 -21.94 0.97 39.57
CA GLY A 185 -21.66 -0.34 39.01
C GLY A 185 -20.27 -0.32 38.39
N GLU A 186 -19.39 -1.11 38.99
CA GLU A 186 -18.08 -1.55 38.48
C GLU A 186 -17.99 -1.50 36.97
N GLY A 187 -16.95 -0.86 36.42
CA GLY A 187 -16.74 -0.56 35.02
C GLY A 187 -16.95 -1.77 34.11
N GLY A 188 -18.16 -1.89 33.56
CA GLY A 188 -18.47 -2.93 32.59
C GLY A 188 -17.64 -2.70 31.34
N VAL A 189 -16.95 -3.75 30.89
CA VAL A 189 -16.20 -3.74 29.63
C VAL A 189 -17.21 -3.52 28.49
N GLU A 190 -16.97 -2.52 27.66
CA GLU A 190 -17.82 -2.24 26.50
C GLU A 190 -17.69 -3.37 25.47
N GLU A 191 -18.78 -4.00 25.11
CA GLU A 191 -18.80 -5.04 24.09
C GLU A 191 -18.60 -4.44 22.69
N PRO A 192 -17.77 -5.07 21.82
CA PRO A 192 -17.63 -4.63 20.45
C PRO A 192 -18.92 -4.87 19.65
N LEU A 193 -19.21 -3.99 18.69
CA LEU A 193 -20.29 -4.21 17.72
C LEU A 193 -20.11 -5.53 16.97
N TRP A 194 -18.88 -5.82 16.57
CA TRP A 194 -18.41 -7.09 16.01
C TRP A 194 -16.89 -7.20 16.16
N GLN A 195 -16.40 -8.40 15.89
CA GLN A 195 -14.96 -8.67 15.87
C GLN A 195 -14.60 -9.66 14.77
N ILE A 196 -13.40 -9.49 14.21
CA ILE A 196 -12.84 -10.33 13.15
C ILE A 196 -11.69 -11.12 13.75
N PRO A 197 -11.67 -12.48 13.64
CA PRO A 197 -10.55 -13.28 14.10
C PRO A 197 -9.26 -12.89 13.37
N ALA A 198 -8.20 -12.58 14.11
CA ALA A 198 -6.94 -12.10 13.53
C ALA A 198 -6.08 -13.22 12.93
N ASP A 199 -6.37 -14.48 13.24
CA ASP A 199 -5.75 -15.67 12.64
C ASP A 199 -6.19 -15.92 11.19
N ARG A 200 -7.36 -15.42 10.78
CA ARG A 200 -7.86 -15.58 9.39
C ARG A 200 -6.97 -14.85 8.38
N PRO A 201 -6.70 -13.55 8.51
CA PRO A 201 -5.75 -12.87 7.65
C PRO A 201 -4.28 -13.24 7.94
N ASP A 202 -3.98 -13.74 9.15
CA ASP A 202 -2.63 -14.06 9.62
C ASP A 202 -1.62 -12.95 9.23
N TYR A 203 -1.92 -11.72 9.67
CA TYR A 203 -1.11 -10.56 9.33
C TYR A 203 0.26 -10.59 9.99
N HIS A 204 1.30 -10.32 9.19
CA HIS A 204 2.63 -10.02 9.68
C HIS A 204 2.95 -8.55 9.39
N GLY A 205 3.15 -7.80 10.46
CA GLY A 205 3.39 -6.35 10.41
C GLY A 205 4.85 -5.98 10.44
N CYS A 206 5.24 -4.92 9.72
CA CYS A 206 6.57 -4.35 9.77
C CYS A 206 6.56 -2.85 9.43
N LEU A 207 7.67 -2.17 9.72
CA LEU A 207 7.90 -0.82 9.21
C LEU A 207 8.23 -0.88 7.71
N ARG A 208 7.57 -0.04 6.91
CA ARG A 208 7.82 0.03 5.45
C ARG A 208 9.28 0.32 5.13
N ALA A 209 9.91 1.24 5.87
CA ALA A 209 11.32 1.58 5.70
C ALA A 209 12.24 0.38 5.94
N ALA A 210 11.99 -0.41 7.00
CA ALA A 210 12.78 -1.59 7.34
C ALA A 210 12.66 -2.68 6.26
N PHE A 211 11.44 -2.89 5.73
CA PHE A 211 11.25 -3.88 4.67
C PHE A 211 11.88 -3.42 3.34
N LEU A 212 11.73 -2.14 2.98
CA LEU A 212 12.37 -1.58 1.78
C LEU A 212 13.90 -1.70 1.85
N GLU A 213 14.50 -1.42 3.00
CA GLU A 213 15.93 -1.59 3.24
C GLU A 213 16.36 -3.06 3.15
N ALA A 214 15.57 -3.98 3.74
CA ALA A 214 15.84 -5.41 3.67
C ALA A 214 15.79 -5.94 2.22
N LEU A 215 14.80 -5.52 1.43
CA LEU A 215 14.73 -5.84 -0.01
C LEU A 215 15.90 -5.25 -0.79
N GLY A 216 16.26 -4.00 -0.50
CA GLY A 216 17.39 -3.32 -1.16
C GLY A 216 18.72 -4.05 -0.97
N LYS A 217 18.95 -4.67 0.19
CA LYS A 217 20.14 -5.49 0.47
C LYS A 217 20.20 -6.79 -0.34
N GLU A 218 19.06 -7.28 -0.80
CA GLU A 218 18.98 -8.48 -1.64
C GLU A 218 19.16 -8.18 -3.14
N ILE A 219 19.09 -6.91 -3.55
CA ILE A 219 19.32 -6.49 -4.94
C ILE A 219 20.81 -6.50 -5.25
N PRO A 220 21.26 -7.18 -6.33
CA PRO A 220 22.66 -7.16 -6.76
C PRO A 220 23.16 -5.75 -7.11
N GLU A 221 24.46 -5.53 -6.92
CA GLU A 221 25.12 -4.28 -7.33
C GLU A 221 24.92 -4.00 -8.82
N GLY A 222 24.68 -2.75 -9.18
CA GLY A 222 24.46 -2.30 -10.57
C GLY A 222 23.03 -2.48 -11.10
N VAL A 223 22.17 -3.22 -10.42
CA VAL A 223 20.77 -3.40 -10.83
C VAL A 223 19.91 -2.18 -10.50
N LEU A 224 20.17 -1.50 -9.38
CA LEU A 224 19.39 -0.33 -8.92
C LEU A 224 20.14 0.97 -9.25
N ARG A 225 19.49 1.84 -10.02
CA ARG A 225 19.99 3.14 -10.45
C ARG A 225 19.16 4.26 -9.85
N PHE A 226 19.81 5.14 -9.10
CA PHE A 226 19.20 6.29 -8.41
C PHE A 226 19.27 7.57 -9.24
N GLY A 227 18.41 8.55 -8.88
CA GLY A 227 18.33 9.84 -9.57
C GLY A 227 17.68 9.77 -10.95
N MET A 228 16.99 8.66 -11.26
CA MET A 228 16.45 8.32 -12.57
C MET A 228 14.93 8.50 -12.59
N GLY A 229 14.48 9.75 -12.55
CA GLY A 229 13.05 10.09 -12.68
C GLY A 229 12.60 9.99 -14.14
N LEU A 230 11.63 9.12 -14.46
CA LEU A 230 11.08 8.99 -15.81
C LEU A 230 10.32 10.27 -16.21
N GLU A 231 10.70 10.87 -17.33
CA GLU A 231 9.99 12.00 -17.95
C GLU A 231 9.09 11.56 -19.10
N GLY A 232 9.56 10.59 -19.90
CA GLY A 232 8.82 10.10 -21.05
C GLY A 232 9.37 8.79 -21.60
N TYR A 233 8.58 8.13 -22.40
CA TYR A 233 9.03 7.02 -23.23
C TYR A 233 8.32 7.01 -24.59
N GLU A 234 8.94 6.35 -25.56
CA GLU A 234 8.39 6.10 -26.90
C GLU A 234 8.80 4.71 -27.40
N GLU A 235 7.95 4.09 -28.18
CA GLU A 235 8.31 2.88 -28.91
C GLU A 235 9.14 3.25 -30.13
N VAL A 236 10.28 2.58 -30.32
CA VAL A 236 11.21 2.82 -31.43
C VAL A 236 11.51 1.51 -32.14
N GLU A 237 11.51 1.56 -33.47
CA GLU A 237 11.99 0.45 -34.27
C GLU A 237 13.52 0.48 -34.30
N SER A 238 14.14 -0.69 -34.12
CA SER A 238 15.59 -0.87 -34.23
C SER A 238 15.91 -2.10 -35.07
N GLU A 239 17.17 -2.23 -35.52
CA GLU A 239 17.64 -3.43 -36.21
C GLU A 239 17.50 -4.70 -35.37
N GLU A 240 17.50 -4.54 -34.03
CA GLU A 240 17.30 -5.60 -33.04
C GLU A 240 15.81 -5.83 -32.68
N GLY A 241 14.86 -5.19 -33.37
CA GLY A 241 13.41 -5.23 -33.10
C GLY A 241 12.87 -4.00 -32.39
N GLY A 242 11.56 -4.01 -32.09
CA GLY A 242 10.94 -2.93 -31.35
C GLY A 242 11.55 -2.78 -29.95
N LYS A 243 11.96 -1.58 -29.61
CA LYS A 243 12.48 -1.18 -28.30
C LYS A 243 11.58 -0.10 -27.69
N VAL A 244 11.71 0.10 -26.39
CA VAL A 244 11.12 1.24 -25.68
C VAL A 244 12.26 2.16 -25.28
N ARG A 245 12.25 3.37 -25.80
CA ARG A 245 13.22 4.42 -25.47
C ARG A 245 12.73 5.21 -24.28
N LEU A 246 13.45 5.13 -23.16
CA LEU A 246 13.16 5.85 -21.93
C LEU A 246 13.95 7.15 -21.89
N ARG A 247 13.30 8.24 -21.48
CA ARG A 247 13.95 9.54 -21.21
C ARG A 247 13.81 9.88 -19.73
N PHE A 248 14.93 10.12 -19.09
CA PHE A 248 15.00 10.41 -17.66
C PHE A 248 15.34 11.88 -17.37
N ALA A 249 14.94 12.36 -16.21
CA ALA A 249 15.40 13.64 -15.69
C ALA A 249 16.93 13.70 -15.69
N GLY A 250 17.48 14.84 -16.17
CA GLY A 250 18.92 14.95 -16.37
C GLY A 250 19.40 14.58 -17.78
N GLY A 251 18.49 14.17 -18.67
CA GLY A 251 18.74 13.98 -20.10
C GLY A 251 19.30 12.60 -20.48
N GLU A 252 19.41 11.68 -19.54
CA GLU A 252 19.82 10.30 -19.87
C GLU A 252 18.73 9.59 -20.68
N VAL A 253 19.15 8.84 -21.71
CA VAL A 253 18.29 8.07 -22.61
C VAL A 253 18.73 6.61 -22.61
N VAL A 254 17.78 5.68 -22.47
CA VAL A 254 18.05 4.24 -22.43
C VAL A 254 17.02 3.49 -23.28
N ASP A 255 17.51 2.61 -24.16
CA ASP A 255 16.65 1.72 -24.97
C ASP A 255 16.58 0.33 -24.31
N VAL A 256 15.35 -0.16 -24.11
CA VAL A 256 15.07 -1.46 -23.44
C VAL A 256 14.04 -2.25 -24.24
N ASP A 257 13.97 -3.57 -23.99
CA ASP A 257 12.98 -4.44 -24.63
C ASP A 257 11.61 -4.37 -23.96
N ALA A 258 11.58 -4.14 -22.65
CA ALA A 258 10.34 -4.12 -21.88
C ALA A 258 10.41 -3.09 -20.72
N VAL A 259 9.25 -2.54 -20.35
CA VAL A 259 9.09 -1.61 -19.23
C VAL A 259 7.99 -2.08 -18.28
N ILE A 260 8.29 -2.12 -16.97
CA ILE A 260 7.33 -2.38 -15.91
C ILE A 260 7.27 -1.14 -15.01
N GLY A 261 6.16 -0.40 -15.07
CA GLY A 261 5.92 0.77 -14.23
C GLY A 261 5.47 0.37 -12.82
N CYS A 262 6.34 0.52 -11.84
CA CYS A 262 6.09 0.36 -10.40
C CYS A 262 6.27 1.71 -9.67
N ASP A 263 6.02 2.81 -10.34
CA ASP A 263 6.30 4.19 -9.92
C ASP A 263 5.18 4.82 -9.06
N GLY A 264 4.31 3.96 -8.51
CA GLY A 264 3.39 4.28 -7.44
C GLY A 264 2.15 5.06 -7.88
N ILE A 265 1.40 5.56 -6.90
CA ILE A 265 0.08 6.17 -7.09
C ILE A 265 0.07 7.32 -8.11
N LYS A 266 1.17 8.07 -8.25
CA LYS A 266 1.35 9.17 -9.22
C LYS A 266 2.16 8.75 -10.44
N SER A 267 2.04 7.49 -10.85
CA SER A 267 2.80 6.87 -11.92
C SER A 267 2.88 7.73 -13.19
N ARG A 268 4.09 8.08 -13.59
CA ARG A 268 4.36 8.71 -14.88
C ARG A 268 4.21 7.69 -16.02
N THR A 269 4.61 6.45 -15.76
CA THR A 269 4.43 5.34 -16.72
C THR A 269 2.96 5.17 -17.09
N ARG A 270 2.03 5.19 -16.09
CA ARG A 270 0.58 5.13 -16.35
C ARG A 270 0.09 6.31 -17.17
N GLN A 271 0.46 7.54 -16.83
CA GLN A 271 0.02 8.75 -17.52
C GLN A 271 0.38 8.69 -19.02
N ILE A 272 1.59 8.27 -19.34
CA ILE A 272 2.03 8.13 -20.75
C ILE A 272 1.30 6.98 -21.44
N MET A 273 1.16 5.82 -20.75
CA MET A 273 0.56 4.61 -21.32
C MET A 273 -0.92 4.82 -21.67
N ILE A 274 -1.67 5.44 -20.78
CA ILE A 274 -3.12 5.64 -20.91
C ILE A 274 -3.40 6.90 -21.75
N GLY A 275 -2.58 7.93 -21.63
CA GLY A 275 -2.78 9.28 -22.17
C GLY A 275 -3.12 10.27 -21.04
N GLU A 276 -2.45 11.41 -21.03
CA GLU A 276 -2.56 12.40 -19.94
C GLU A 276 -3.97 12.99 -19.80
N ASP A 277 -4.75 13.02 -20.87
CA ASP A 277 -6.12 13.55 -20.89
C ASP A 277 -7.18 12.51 -20.45
N ASP A 278 -6.81 11.23 -20.31
CA ASP A 278 -7.75 10.20 -19.85
C ASP A 278 -7.92 10.31 -18.31
N PRO A 279 -9.16 10.33 -17.80
CA PRO A 279 -9.41 10.38 -16.35
C PRO A 279 -8.72 9.25 -15.56
N ALA A 280 -8.46 8.10 -16.19
CA ALA A 280 -7.73 6.98 -15.58
C ALA A 280 -6.22 7.24 -15.46
N ALA A 281 -5.67 8.32 -16.02
CA ALA A 281 -4.24 8.66 -15.92
C ALA A 281 -3.82 9.04 -14.50
N LEU A 282 -4.73 9.62 -13.72
CA LEU A 282 -4.46 10.09 -12.36
C LEU A 282 -5.47 9.53 -11.35
N PRO A 283 -5.06 9.29 -10.10
CA PRO A 283 -5.96 8.86 -9.04
C PRO A 283 -6.90 10.00 -8.62
N GLY A 284 -8.13 9.64 -8.26
CA GLY A 284 -9.13 10.57 -7.74
C GLY A 284 -8.97 10.82 -6.23
N PHE A 285 -9.19 12.06 -5.80
CA PHE A 285 -9.30 12.35 -4.37
C PHE A 285 -10.62 11.81 -3.82
N THR A 286 -10.54 10.97 -2.78
CA THR A 286 -11.71 10.27 -2.21
C THR A 286 -12.58 11.14 -1.31
N HIS A 287 -12.21 12.41 -1.10
CA HIS A 287 -12.75 13.25 -0.05
C HIS A 287 -12.60 12.66 1.36
N MET A 288 -11.56 11.83 1.54
CA MET A 288 -11.15 11.29 2.84
C MET A 288 -9.72 11.71 3.15
N VAL A 289 -9.46 11.95 4.41
CA VAL A 289 -8.13 12.28 4.93
C VAL A 289 -7.81 11.42 6.14
N ALA A 290 -6.53 11.23 6.41
CA ALA A 290 -6.05 10.51 7.60
C ALA A 290 -5.12 11.39 8.43
N TYR A 291 -5.28 11.35 9.75
CA TYR A 291 -4.32 11.86 10.73
C TYR A 291 -3.65 10.68 11.40
N ARG A 292 -2.33 10.68 11.47
CA ARG A 292 -1.57 9.53 11.99
C ARG A 292 -0.57 9.98 13.04
N ALA A 293 -0.45 9.19 14.11
CA ALA A 293 0.56 9.37 15.13
C ALA A 293 1.01 8.00 15.68
N VAL A 294 2.25 7.98 16.17
CA VAL A 294 2.75 6.92 17.05
C VAL A 294 2.81 7.52 18.44
N ILE A 295 2.13 6.91 19.38
CA ILE A 295 1.82 7.45 20.71
C ILE A 295 2.31 6.46 21.76
N PRO A 296 2.84 6.88 22.94
CA PRO A 296 3.10 5.97 24.06
C PRO A 296 1.85 5.16 24.41
N LEU A 297 1.98 3.84 24.52
CA LEU A 297 0.84 2.96 24.78
C LEU A 297 0.13 3.30 26.09
N GLU A 298 0.89 3.65 27.14
CA GLU A 298 0.34 4.06 28.43
C GLU A 298 -0.62 5.25 28.33
N ALA A 299 -0.37 6.20 27.41
CA ALA A 299 -1.26 7.34 27.19
C ALA A 299 -2.57 6.89 26.51
N VAL A 300 -2.51 5.93 25.58
CA VAL A 300 -3.70 5.34 24.95
C VAL A 300 -4.50 4.54 25.98
N VAL A 301 -3.85 3.74 26.82
CA VAL A 301 -4.48 3.01 27.94
C VAL A 301 -5.17 3.98 28.89
N ALA A 302 -4.54 5.09 29.25
CA ALA A 302 -5.14 6.11 30.10
C ALA A 302 -6.39 6.77 29.46
N ALA A 303 -6.43 6.90 28.13
CA ALA A 303 -7.56 7.50 27.40
C ALA A 303 -8.72 6.53 27.15
N MET A 304 -8.43 5.23 26.91
CA MET A 304 -9.42 4.24 26.44
C MET A 304 -9.64 3.06 27.40
N GLY A 305 -8.86 2.94 28.47
CA GLY A 305 -8.83 1.77 29.34
C GLY A 305 -7.92 0.66 28.84
N GLU A 306 -7.60 -0.29 29.73
CA GLU A 306 -6.66 -1.39 29.44
C GLU A 306 -7.18 -2.30 28.32
N ASP A 307 -8.45 -2.69 28.36
CA ASP A 307 -9.05 -3.62 27.39
C ASP A 307 -8.90 -3.14 25.94
N LYS A 308 -9.19 -1.87 25.67
CA LYS A 308 -9.06 -1.28 24.34
C LYS A 308 -7.62 -0.88 24.02
N GLY A 309 -6.89 -0.36 25.01
CA GLY A 309 -5.52 0.11 24.81
C GLY A 309 -4.56 -0.99 24.36
N TYR A 310 -4.70 -2.19 24.91
CA TYR A 310 -3.90 -3.37 24.54
C TYR A 310 -4.49 -4.21 23.41
N SER A 311 -5.49 -3.71 22.68
CA SER A 311 -6.16 -4.44 21.61
C SER A 311 -6.05 -3.72 20.28
N HIS A 312 -6.32 -4.43 19.18
CA HIS A 312 -6.53 -3.82 17.87
C HIS A 312 -7.98 -3.37 17.75
N CYS A 313 -8.21 -2.08 17.91
CA CYS A 313 -9.55 -1.50 17.96
C CYS A 313 -9.81 -0.53 16.80
N LEU A 314 -11.04 -0.59 16.27
CA LEU A 314 -11.60 0.41 15.39
C LEU A 314 -12.84 1.01 16.08
N HIS A 315 -12.94 2.33 16.12
CA HIS A 315 -14.16 3.02 16.56
C HIS A 315 -14.80 3.65 15.35
N VAL A 316 -15.98 3.14 14.99
CA VAL A 316 -16.74 3.54 13.81
C VAL A 316 -17.82 4.57 14.17
N GLY A 317 -18.17 5.44 13.22
CA GLY A 317 -19.20 6.45 13.45
C GLY A 317 -19.37 7.42 12.28
N PRO A 318 -20.26 8.42 12.39
CA PRO A 318 -20.66 9.28 11.27
C PRO A 318 -19.48 10.11 10.76
N GLY A 319 -19.11 9.89 9.50
CA GLY A 319 -18.12 10.67 8.77
C GLY A 319 -16.67 10.47 9.18
N ALA A 320 -16.39 9.59 10.16
CA ALA A 320 -15.03 9.28 10.60
C ALA A 320 -14.94 7.85 11.18
N TYR A 321 -13.71 7.34 11.35
CA TYR A 321 -13.41 6.22 12.24
C TYR A 321 -11.95 6.26 12.69
N THR A 322 -11.65 5.67 13.85
CA THR A 322 -10.29 5.56 14.37
C THR A 322 -9.81 4.11 14.30
N VAL A 323 -8.50 3.96 14.17
CA VAL A 323 -7.80 2.67 14.30
C VAL A 323 -6.69 2.83 15.31
N THR A 324 -6.68 2.00 16.33
CA THR A 324 -5.61 1.94 17.34
C THR A 324 -5.13 0.51 17.51
N TYR A 325 -3.83 0.31 17.55
CA TYR A 325 -3.24 -0.98 17.88
C TYR A 325 -1.82 -0.81 18.43
N PRO A 326 -1.44 -1.61 19.43
CA PRO A 326 -0.09 -1.60 19.98
C PRO A 326 0.96 -2.05 18.95
N ILE A 327 2.14 -1.47 19.06
CA ILE A 327 3.35 -1.76 18.27
C ILE A 327 4.58 -1.73 19.18
N ALA A 328 5.74 -2.09 18.65
CA ALA A 328 7.02 -2.03 19.36
C ALA A 328 7.00 -2.76 20.71
N ASN A 329 6.60 -4.03 20.71
CA ASN A 329 6.48 -4.86 21.92
C ASN A 329 5.62 -4.20 23.01
N ASN A 330 4.46 -3.68 22.65
CA ASN A 330 3.50 -3.03 23.54
C ASN A 330 4.07 -1.81 24.31
N THR A 331 5.01 -1.08 23.72
CA THR A 331 5.49 0.20 24.28
C THR A 331 4.85 1.41 23.61
N LEU A 332 4.44 1.26 22.36
CA LEU A 332 3.82 2.30 21.54
C LEU A 332 2.50 1.82 20.97
N SER A 333 1.65 2.75 20.58
CA SER A 333 0.44 2.50 19.81
C SER A 333 0.48 3.26 18.48
N ASN A 334 0.10 2.61 17.41
CA ASN A 334 -0.23 3.30 16.16
C ASN A 334 -1.67 3.80 16.25
N MET A 335 -1.87 5.09 16.03
CA MET A 335 -3.19 5.74 16.01
C MET A 335 -3.42 6.35 14.65
N ILE A 336 -4.59 6.10 14.06
CA ILE A 336 -5.03 6.70 12.82
C ILE A 336 -6.48 7.17 13.01
N LEU A 337 -6.76 8.42 12.66
CA LEU A 337 -8.11 8.93 12.52
C LEU A 337 -8.37 9.20 11.03
N PHE A 338 -9.34 8.51 10.46
CA PHE A 338 -9.85 8.75 9.11
C PHE A 338 -11.10 9.62 9.18
N CYS A 339 -11.17 10.63 8.29
CA CYS A 339 -12.31 11.55 8.25
C CYS A 339 -12.74 11.84 6.82
N LYS A 340 -14.04 11.97 6.60
CA LYS A 340 -14.59 12.64 5.41
C LYS A 340 -14.30 14.15 5.47
N THR A 341 -14.15 14.76 4.30
CA THR A 341 -14.01 16.21 4.15
C THR A 341 -14.75 16.71 2.92
N SER A 342 -15.49 17.79 3.05
CA SER A 342 -16.09 18.49 1.90
C SER A 342 -15.11 19.42 1.21
N THR A 343 -13.98 19.73 1.87
CA THR A 343 -12.96 20.63 1.31
C THR A 343 -12.15 19.88 0.26
N PRO A 344 -12.03 20.41 -0.97
CA PRO A 344 -11.12 19.87 -1.97
C PRO A 344 -9.68 19.85 -1.46
N TRP A 345 -8.91 18.86 -1.91
CA TRP A 345 -7.48 18.82 -1.59
C TRP A 345 -6.74 19.90 -2.40
N PRO A 346 -5.98 20.79 -1.75
CA PRO A 346 -5.50 22.02 -2.40
C PRO A 346 -4.42 21.77 -3.47
N ASP A 347 -3.62 20.72 -3.32
CA ASP A 347 -2.53 20.39 -4.25
C ASP A 347 -2.49 18.88 -4.49
N THR A 348 -3.04 18.44 -5.60
CA THR A 348 -3.05 17.01 -5.98
C THR A 348 -1.66 16.45 -6.22
N ASN A 349 -0.62 17.28 -6.36
CA ASN A 349 0.77 16.85 -6.46
C ASN A 349 1.38 16.49 -5.10
N ARG A 350 0.74 16.85 -4.01
CA ARG A 350 1.17 16.50 -2.65
C ARG A 350 0.10 15.67 -1.97
N LEU A 351 0.51 14.56 -1.36
CA LEU A 351 -0.38 13.71 -0.56
C LEU A 351 -0.42 14.12 0.90
N LEU A 352 0.48 15.00 1.32
CA LEU A 352 0.70 15.42 2.70
C LEU A 352 0.50 16.92 2.86
N ALA A 353 -0.13 17.29 3.95
CA ALA A 353 -0.21 18.66 4.44
C ALA A 353 -0.07 18.67 5.97
N THR A 354 0.32 19.80 6.53
CA THR A 354 0.25 20.02 7.97
C THR A 354 -1.05 20.75 8.32
N CYS A 355 -1.58 20.51 9.51
CA CYS A 355 -2.74 21.22 10.01
C CYS A 355 -2.64 21.35 11.54
N HIS A 356 -3.51 22.14 12.15
CA HIS A 356 -3.62 22.18 13.60
C HIS A 356 -4.46 21.00 14.11
N ARG A 357 -4.12 20.43 15.29
CA ARG A 357 -4.83 19.31 15.94
C ARG A 357 -6.33 19.56 16.09
N SER A 358 -6.72 20.82 16.32
CA SER A 358 -8.13 21.21 16.44
C SER A 358 -8.98 20.81 15.22
N THR A 359 -8.38 20.66 14.03
CA THR A 359 -9.10 20.15 12.85
C THR A 359 -9.51 18.70 13.02
N ALA A 360 -8.64 17.86 13.57
CA ALA A 360 -8.94 16.46 13.88
C ALA A 360 -9.95 16.35 15.04
N GLN A 361 -9.75 17.15 16.10
CA GLN A 361 -10.67 17.22 17.25
C GLN A 361 -12.10 17.64 16.84
N ALA A 362 -12.23 18.59 15.93
CA ALA A 362 -13.54 19.03 15.41
C ALA A 362 -14.30 17.88 14.71
N ALA A 363 -13.60 17.00 14.01
CA ALA A 363 -14.22 15.85 13.31
C ALA A 363 -14.86 14.83 14.26
N VAL A 364 -14.39 14.74 15.50
CA VAL A 364 -14.89 13.80 16.53
C VAL A 364 -15.45 14.49 17.76
N SER A 365 -15.80 15.79 17.67
CA SER A 365 -16.23 16.59 18.82
C SER A 365 -17.48 16.06 19.53
N ALA A 366 -18.37 15.39 18.79
CA ALA A 366 -19.60 14.77 19.30
C ALA A 366 -19.44 13.27 19.63
N TRP A 367 -18.22 12.73 19.55
CA TRP A 367 -17.94 11.31 19.76
C TRP A 367 -17.76 10.98 21.25
N LYS A 368 -17.69 9.70 21.58
CA LYS A 368 -17.46 9.23 22.94
C LYS A 368 -16.17 9.78 23.54
N PRO A 369 -16.10 9.91 24.88
CA PRO A 369 -14.94 10.51 25.55
C PRO A 369 -13.61 9.80 25.29
N ASP A 370 -13.60 8.47 25.21
CA ASP A 370 -12.42 7.66 24.95
C ASP A 370 -11.83 7.93 23.55
N VAL A 371 -12.68 8.01 22.52
CA VAL A 371 -12.25 8.38 21.16
C VAL A 371 -11.70 9.79 21.11
N ARG A 372 -12.37 10.76 21.76
CA ARG A 372 -11.86 12.14 21.85
C ARG A 372 -10.53 12.18 22.59
N GLY A 373 -10.41 11.46 23.70
CA GLY A 373 -9.19 11.38 24.49
C GLY A 373 -7.99 10.86 23.68
N VAL A 374 -8.17 9.86 22.85
CA VAL A 374 -7.11 9.37 21.94
C VAL A 374 -6.77 10.41 20.86
N VAL A 375 -7.75 11.10 20.29
CA VAL A 375 -7.50 12.15 19.28
C VAL A 375 -6.78 13.36 19.91
N ASP A 376 -6.98 13.63 21.18
CA ASP A 376 -6.27 14.69 21.93
C ASP A 376 -4.77 14.38 22.12
N LEU A 377 -4.35 13.13 21.96
CA LEU A 377 -2.94 12.71 22.01
C LEU A 377 -2.19 12.99 20.70
N LEU A 378 -2.86 13.39 19.61
CA LEU A 378 -2.18 13.83 18.40
C LEU A 378 -1.26 15.03 18.71
N PRO A 379 -0.11 15.16 18.02
CA PRO A 379 0.73 16.35 18.16
C PRO A 379 -0.04 17.62 17.80
N GLU A 380 0.39 18.79 18.25
CA GLU A 380 -0.28 20.06 17.98
C GLU A 380 -0.44 20.35 16.48
N THR A 381 0.55 19.95 15.69
CA THR A 381 0.58 20.06 14.22
C THR A 381 0.72 18.67 13.57
N PRO A 382 -0.35 17.85 13.54
CA PRO A 382 -0.28 16.52 12.93
C PRO A 382 -0.14 16.61 11.43
N THR A 383 0.48 15.58 10.84
CA THR A 383 0.47 15.40 9.39
C THR A 383 -0.91 14.90 8.95
N LYS A 384 -1.50 15.60 7.99
CA LYS A 384 -2.75 15.23 7.32
C LYS A 384 -2.43 14.59 5.98
N TRP A 385 -2.94 13.38 5.76
CA TRP A 385 -2.76 12.59 4.54
C TRP A 385 -4.03 12.64 3.70
N ALA A 386 -3.91 13.03 2.44
CA ALA A 386 -5.01 12.87 1.48
C ALA A 386 -5.09 11.42 1.01
N ILE A 387 -6.28 10.86 0.97
CA ILE A 387 -6.53 9.53 0.45
C ILE A 387 -7.01 9.63 -0.99
N PHE A 388 -6.26 9.03 -1.89
CA PHE A 388 -6.55 8.93 -3.31
C PHE A 388 -6.67 7.46 -3.70
N ASP A 389 -7.48 7.15 -4.71
CA ASP A 389 -7.56 5.82 -5.32
C ASP A 389 -7.94 5.87 -6.80
N MET A 390 -8.03 4.69 -7.42
CA MET A 390 -8.40 4.52 -8.83
C MET A 390 -9.86 4.05 -9.01
N SER A 391 -10.69 4.09 -7.96
CA SER A 391 -12.05 3.52 -8.01
C SER A 391 -12.97 4.23 -9.00
N ALA A 392 -12.90 5.57 -9.09
CA ALA A 392 -13.78 6.36 -9.97
C ALA A 392 -13.46 6.16 -11.46
N HIS A 393 -12.18 6.02 -11.79
CA HIS A 393 -11.70 5.89 -13.16
C HIS A 393 -10.65 4.78 -13.25
N PRO A 394 -11.07 3.50 -13.19
CA PRO A 394 -10.14 2.38 -13.28
C PRO A 394 -9.54 2.26 -14.67
N ALA A 395 -8.27 1.84 -14.76
CA ALA A 395 -7.64 1.55 -16.04
C ALA A 395 -8.34 0.38 -16.75
N LYS A 396 -8.53 0.49 -18.06
CA LYS A 396 -9.15 -0.57 -18.89
C LYS A 396 -8.20 -1.74 -19.16
N THR A 397 -6.91 -1.50 -19.02
CA THR A 397 -5.84 -2.47 -19.23
C THR A 397 -4.60 -2.02 -18.44
N TYR A 398 -3.77 -2.97 -18.06
CA TYR A 398 -2.47 -2.68 -17.41
C TYR A 398 -1.29 -2.78 -18.38
N THR A 399 -1.55 -2.88 -19.69
CA THR A 399 -0.48 -3.04 -20.67
C THR A 399 -0.77 -2.33 -21.98
N LYS A 400 0.29 -1.87 -22.65
CA LYS A 400 0.28 -1.38 -24.03
C LYS A 400 1.63 -1.74 -24.67
N GLY A 401 1.62 -2.60 -25.69
CA GLY A 401 2.85 -3.08 -26.32
C GLY A 401 3.81 -3.75 -25.31
N CYS A 402 5.04 -3.30 -25.27
CA CYS A 402 6.08 -3.77 -24.37
C CYS A 402 6.15 -2.97 -23.04
N VAL A 403 5.10 -2.25 -22.69
CA VAL A 403 4.98 -1.50 -21.43
C VAL A 403 3.83 -2.05 -20.60
N CYS A 404 4.02 -2.27 -19.31
CA CYS A 404 2.95 -2.55 -18.36
C CYS A 404 3.11 -1.75 -17.07
N ILE A 405 2.03 -1.69 -16.26
CA ILE A 405 2.01 -1.04 -14.94
C ILE A 405 1.57 -2.04 -13.89
N ALA A 406 2.15 -1.96 -12.67
CA ALA A 406 1.89 -2.87 -11.56
C ALA A 406 1.88 -2.12 -10.20
N GLY A 407 1.26 -2.72 -9.19
CA GLY A 407 1.08 -2.12 -7.88
C GLY A 407 0.26 -0.84 -7.93
N ASP A 408 0.57 0.15 -7.08
CA ASP A 408 -0.15 1.43 -7.04
C ASP A 408 -0.12 2.19 -8.38
N ALA A 409 0.83 1.89 -9.28
CA ALA A 409 0.82 2.44 -10.63
C ALA A 409 -0.38 1.94 -11.45
N ALA A 410 -0.89 0.75 -11.17
CA ALA A 410 -2.03 0.13 -11.84
C ALA A 410 -3.35 0.33 -11.07
N HIS A 411 -3.34 0.15 -9.76
CA HIS A 411 -4.55 -0.02 -8.95
C HIS A 411 -4.43 0.55 -7.53
N ALA A 412 -3.92 1.78 -7.40
CA ALA A 412 -3.86 2.45 -6.10
C ALA A 412 -5.22 2.42 -5.40
N SER A 413 -5.24 1.97 -4.15
CA SER A 413 -6.43 1.77 -3.33
C SER A 413 -6.39 2.57 -2.05
N THR A 414 -7.55 2.77 -1.43
CA THR A 414 -7.64 3.27 -0.06
C THR A 414 -7.04 2.25 0.93
N PRO A 415 -6.66 2.63 2.16
CA PRO A 415 -6.00 1.73 3.10
C PRO A 415 -6.96 0.80 3.88
N PHE A 416 -8.27 0.84 3.63
CA PHE A 416 -9.28 0.30 4.55
C PHE A 416 -9.38 -1.23 4.58
N LEU A 417 -8.91 -1.92 3.53
CA LEU A 417 -8.74 -3.39 3.51
C LEU A 417 -7.31 -3.85 3.81
N ALA A 418 -6.38 -2.92 4.08
CA ALA A 418 -4.95 -3.23 4.31
C ALA A 418 -4.31 -4.13 3.21
N SER A 419 -4.81 -4.10 1.97
CA SER A 419 -4.48 -5.09 0.91
C SER A 419 -3.79 -4.51 -0.33
N GLY A 420 -3.58 -3.17 -0.41
CA GLY A 420 -2.96 -2.55 -1.59
C GLY A 420 -1.57 -3.11 -1.92
N ALA A 421 -0.70 -3.23 -0.91
CA ALA A 421 0.63 -3.83 -1.10
C ALA A 421 0.55 -5.33 -1.44
N ALA A 422 -0.42 -6.06 -0.89
CA ALA A 422 -0.66 -7.47 -1.21
C ALA A 422 -1.00 -7.65 -2.70
N MET A 423 -1.85 -6.77 -3.28
CA MET A 423 -2.14 -6.80 -4.70
C MET A 423 -0.90 -6.59 -5.57
N GLY A 424 -0.01 -5.69 -5.18
CA GLY A 424 1.26 -5.50 -5.89
C GLY A 424 2.21 -6.71 -5.78
N VAL A 425 2.18 -7.45 -4.67
CA VAL A 425 2.91 -8.73 -4.53
C VAL A 425 2.34 -9.79 -5.47
N GLU A 426 1.01 -9.91 -5.54
CA GLU A 426 0.36 -10.82 -6.51
C GLU A 426 0.72 -10.44 -7.97
N ASP A 427 0.79 -9.12 -8.28
CA ASP A 427 1.24 -8.65 -9.60
C ASP A 427 2.67 -9.13 -9.92
N ALA A 428 3.59 -8.99 -8.97
CA ALA A 428 4.97 -9.43 -9.14
C ALA A 428 5.06 -10.95 -9.36
N ALA A 429 4.21 -11.74 -8.69
CA ALA A 429 4.14 -13.19 -8.88
C ALA A 429 3.69 -13.54 -10.31
N VAL A 430 2.63 -12.89 -10.80
CA VAL A 430 2.11 -13.12 -12.15
C VAL A 430 3.08 -12.64 -13.22
N LEU A 431 3.70 -11.45 -13.07
CA LEU A 431 4.72 -10.94 -14.00
C LEU A 431 5.92 -11.88 -14.08
N ALA A 432 6.39 -12.39 -12.93
CA ALA A 432 7.48 -13.34 -12.90
C ALA A 432 7.13 -14.64 -13.65
N ALA A 433 5.92 -15.18 -13.46
CA ALA A 433 5.45 -16.38 -14.12
C ALA A 433 5.26 -16.22 -15.63
N THR A 434 4.65 -15.11 -16.06
CA THR A 434 4.36 -14.88 -17.49
C THR A 434 5.61 -14.57 -18.30
N LEU A 435 6.52 -13.75 -17.76
CA LEU A 435 7.80 -13.44 -18.40
C LEU A 435 8.73 -14.66 -18.46
N GLU A 436 8.79 -15.46 -17.39
CA GLU A 436 9.47 -16.76 -17.42
C GLU A 436 8.91 -17.65 -18.54
N THR A 437 7.59 -17.77 -18.63
CA THR A 437 6.93 -18.60 -19.66
C THR A 437 7.22 -18.11 -21.06
N ALA A 438 7.25 -16.80 -21.28
CA ALA A 438 7.43 -16.20 -22.59
C ALA A 438 8.89 -16.18 -23.06
N LEU A 439 9.84 -15.99 -22.14
CA LEU A 439 11.24 -15.74 -22.44
C LEU A 439 12.16 -16.95 -22.15
N ASN A 440 11.64 -18.05 -21.58
CA ASN A 440 12.40 -19.26 -21.25
C ASN A 440 12.63 -20.17 -22.47
N LYS A 441 12.81 -19.60 -23.65
CA LYS A 441 13.22 -20.32 -24.86
C LYS A 441 14.70 -20.04 -25.16
N PRO A 442 15.46 -21.01 -25.69
CA PRO A 442 16.83 -20.73 -26.12
C PRO A 442 16.82 -19.55 -27.12
N ASP A 443 17.83 -18.71 -27.02
CA ASP A 443 18.01 -17.41 -27.70
C ASP A 443 18.17 -17.57 -29.22
N THR A 444 17.19 -18.18 -29.88
CA THR A 444 17.14 -18.35 -31.33
C THR A 444 16.06 -17.48 -31.99
N GLY A 445 15.36 -16.68 -31.17
CA GLY A 445 14.26 -15.86 -31.64
C GLY A 445 14.72 -14.60 -32.40
N THR A 446 14.03 -14.28 -33.50
CA THR A 446 14.20 -13.01 -34.17
C THR A 446 13.77 -11.86 -33.23
N PRO A 447 14.28 -10.64 -33.43
CA PRO A 447 13.87 -9.46 -32.65
C PRO A 447 12.34 -9.27 -32.57
N GLY A 448 11.62 -9.53 -33.65
CA GLY A 448 10.16 -9.47 -33.69
C GLY A 448 9.47 -10.56 -32.84
N GLU A 449 10.09 -11.72 -32.64
CA GLU A 449 9.58 -12.76 -31.75
C GLU A 449 9.70 -12.39 -30.29
N LYS A 450 10.76 -11.68 -29.90
CA LYS A 450 10.96 -11.14 -28.56
C LYS A 450 9.85 -10.15 -28.19
N THR A 451 9.54 -9.19 -29.06
CA THR A 451 8.44 -8.23 -28.88
C THR A 451 7.08 -8.93 -28.72
N VAL A 452 6.83 -9.97 -29.55
CA VAL A 452 5.61 -10.79 -29.43
C VAL A 452 5.54 -11.51 -28.09
N ALA A 453 6.67 -12.10 -27.64
CA ALA A 453 6.75 -12.82 -26.37
C ALA A 453 6.48 -11.90 -25.17
N ILE A 454 7.11 -10.72 -25.12
CA ILE A 454 6.90 -9.72 -24.07
C ILE A 454 5.44 -9.24 -24.06
N THR A 455 4.90 -8.89 -25.24
CA THR A 455 3.51 -8.45 -25.35
C THR A 455 2.52 -9.52 -24.89
N ALA A 456 2.76 -10.80 -25.22
CA ALA A 456 1.93 -11.92 -24.75
C ALA A 456 1.99 -12.07 -23.23
N ALA A 457 3.19 -11.99 -22.62
CA ALA A 457 3.37 -12.04 -21.17
C ALA A 457 2.61 -10.92 -20.46
N PHE A 458 2.73 -9.68 -20.93
CA PHE A 458 2.05 -8.52 -20.34
C PHE A 458 0.52 -8.56 -20.54
N ARG A 459 0.04 -9.05 -21.68
CA ARG A 459 -1.39 -9.26 -21.88
C ARG A 459 -1.96 -10.33 -20.98
N ALA A 460 -1.25 -11.44 -20.78
CA ALA A 460 -1.64 -12.47 -19.81
C ALA A 460 -1.67 -11.92 -18.39
N PHE A 461 -0.66 -11.15 -17.99
CA PHE A 461 -0.64 -10.44 -16.70
C PHE A 461 -1.87 -9.55 -16.54
N SER A 462 -2.12 -8.66 -17.48
CA SER A 462 -3.28 -7.75 -17.43
C SER A 462 -4.60 -8.52 -17.33
N ALA A 463 -4.78 -9.59 -18.10
CA ALA A 463 -6.01 -10.39 -18.10
C ALA A 463 -6.30 -11.03 -16.73
N LEU A 464 -5.26 -11.52 -16.03
CA LEU A 464 -5.43 -12.21 -14.74
C LEU A 464 -5.52 -11.25 -13.54
N ARG A 465 -4.94 -10.04 -13.68
CA ARG A 465 -4.86 -9.12 -12.54
C ARG A 465 -5.92 -8.04 -12.51
N LEU A 466 -6.44 -7.65 -13.68
CA LEU A 466 -7.30 -6.48 -13.83
C LEU A 466 -8.55 -6.56 -12.95
N GLU A 467 -9.33 -7.63 -13.05
CA GLU A 467 -10.60 -7.78 -12.33
C GLU A 467 -10.36 -7.86 -10.82
N ARG A 468 -9.44 -8.73 -10.37
CA ARG A 468 -9.15 -8.93 -8.95
C ARG A 468 -8.63 -7.66 -8.26
N SER A 469 -7.65 -6.99 -8.85
CA SER A 469 -7.09 -5.79 -8.23
C SER A 469 -8.09 -4.63 -8.19
N GLN A 470 -8.88 -4.44 -9.23
CA GLN A 470 -9.95 -3.43 -9.26
C GLN A 470 -11.10 -3.76 -8.31
N MET A 471 -11.41 -5.05 -8.10
CA MET A 471 -12.34 -5.48 -7.04
C MET A 471 -11.83 -5.02 -5.68
N VAL A 472 -10.55 -5.24 -5.36
CA VAL A 472 -9.95 -4.81 -4.08
C VAL A 472 -9.96 -3.29 -3.93
N VAL A 473 -9.73 -2.54 -5.00
CA VAL A 473 -9.84 -1.06 -4.99
C VAL A 473 -11.25 -0.61 -4.59
N ARG A 474 -12.28 -1.18 -5.22
CA ARG A 474 -13.70 -0.87 -4.89
C ARG A 474 -14.03 -1.29 -3.46
N TYR A 475 -13.75 -2.53 -3.09
CA TYR A 475 -14.03 -3.07 -1.75
C TYR A 475 -13.36 -2.26 -0.65
N SER A 476 -12.13 -1.82 -0.87
CA SER A 476 -11.43 -0.98 0.09
C SER A 476 -12.13 0.37 0.30
N ARG A 477 -12.66 0.99 -0.77
CA ARG A 477 -13.45 2.21 -0.69
C ARG A 477 -14.75 1.98 0.11
N GLU A 478 -15.51 0.94 -0.24
CA GLU A 478 -16.79 0.59 0.35
C GLU A 478 -16.67 0.27 1.85
N VAL A 479 -15.62 -0.48 2.26
CA VAL A 479 -15.35 -0.73 3.69
C VAL A 479 -15.11 0.56 4.47
N GLY A 480 -14.37 1.50 3.91
CA GLY A 480 -14.17 2.81 4.54
C GLY A 480 -15.48 3.60 4.68
N GLU A 481 -16.34 3.54 3.67
CA GLU A 481 -17.64 4.20 3.68
C GLU A 481 -18.60 3.58 4.70
N MET A 482 -18.62 2.24 4.83
CA MET A 482 -19.37 1.53 5.88
C MET A 482 -18.86 1.88 7.29
N CYS A 483 -17.54 1.87 7.51
CA CYS A 483 -16.96 2.27 8.80
C CYS A 483 -17.26 3.73 9.19
N MET A 484 -17.43 4.60 8.20
CA MET A 484 -17.82 6.02 8.40
C MET A 484 -19.33 6.25 8.37
N TRP A 485 -20.16 5.19 8.33
CA TRP A 485 -21.63 5.25 8.20
C TRP A 485 -22.10 6.10 7.01
N GLN A 486 -21.40 5.98 5.89
CA GLN A 486 -21.67 6.72 4.64
C GLN A 486 -22.31 5.83 3.55
N ASP A 487 -22.32 4.51 3.77
CA ASP A 487 -22.99 3.59 2.87
C ASP A 487 -24.52 3.66 3.10
N GLU A 488 -25.27 4.03 2.05
CA GLU A 488 -26.71 4.26 2.16
C GLU A 488 -27.50 2.95 2.27
N GLU A 489 -26.98 1.84 1.72
CA GLU A 489 -27.67 0.55 1.72
C GLU A 489 -27.48 -0.20 3.05
N VAL A 490 -26.27 -0.17 3.58
CA VAL A 490 -25.91 -0.86 4.83
C VAL A 490 -26.28 0.00 6.05
N GLY A 491 -26.10 1.30 5.94
CA GLY A 491 -26.44 2.28 6.97
C GLY A 491 -25.63 2.09 8.25
N ARG A 492 -26.34 2.02 9.40
CA ARG A 492 -25.75 1.88 10.74
C ARG A 492 -26.03 0.53 11.40
N ASP A 493 -26.60 -0.42 10.67
CA ASP A 493 -26.91 -1.75 11.19
C ASP A 493 -25.60 -2.54 11.41
N PRO A 494 -25.21 -2.83 12.67
CA PRO A 494 -23.94 -3.50 12.95
C PRO A 494 -23.84 -4.88 12.31
N LYS A 495 -24.95 -5.62 12.24
CA LYS A 495 -24.97 -6.95 11.66
C LYS A 495 -24.73 -6.89 10.15
N ARG A 496 -25.44 -6.00 9.44
CA ARG A 496 -25.27 -5.79 8.01
C ARG A 496 -23.86 -5.26 7.70
N CYS A 497 -23.36 -4.31 8.48
CA CYS A 497 -21.98 -3.84 8.36
C CYS A 497 -20.98 -5.00 8.48
N PHE A 498 -21.14 -5.84 9.51
CA PHE A 498 -20.26 -7.00 9.69
C PHE A 498 -20.35 -7.97 8.50
N GLU A 499 -21.56 -8.37 8.10
CA GLU A 499 -21.76 -9.34 7.00
C GLU A 499 -21.11 -8.86 5.69
N GLU A 500 -21.30 -7.58 5.34
CA GLU A 500 -20.75 -6.99 4.12
C GLU A 500 -19.24 -6.76 4.18
N ILE A 501 -18.71 -6.30 5.31
CA ILE A 501 -17.27 -6.15 5.52
C ILE A 501 -16.58 -7.52 5.53
N TRP A 502 -17.16 -8.50 6.26
CA TRP A 502 -16.64 -9.85 6.36
C TRP A 502 -16.57 -10.54 5.00
N ARG A 503 -17.64 -10.47 4.20
CA ARG A 503 -17.67 -11.01 2.84
C ARG A 503 -16.51 -10.47 2.01
N ARG A 504 -16.28 -9.15 2.03
CA ARG A 504 -15.20 -8.52 1.29
C ARG A 504 -13.82 -8.95 1.76
N TYR A 505 -13.66 -9.15 3.05
CA TYR A 505 -12.40 -9.69 3.59
C TYR A 505 -12.18 -11.13 3.13
N CYS A 506 -13.21 -11.99 3.17
CA CYS A 506 -13.09 -13.38 2.69
C CYS A 506 -12.71 -13.43 1.21
N ASP A 507 -13.33 -12.63 0.34
CA ASP A 507 -12.99 -12.56 -1.09
C ASP A 507 -11.53 -12.17 -1.34
N VAL A 508 -10.89 -11.46 -0.41
CA VAL A 508 -9.47 -11.07 -0.49
C VAL A 508 -8.55 -12.14 0.11
N TRP A 509 -8.94 -12.74 1.25
CA TRP A 509 -8.08 -13.64 2.03
C TRP A 509 -8.18 -15.10 1.63
N GLU A 510 -9.31 -15.53 1.06
CA GLU A 510 -9.54 -16.90 0.58
C GLU A 510 -9.24 -16.97 -0.92
N PHE A 511 -7.96 -16.83 -1.29
CA PHE A 511 -7.53 -16.74 -2.67
C PHE A 511 -6.38 -17.72 -2.95
N ASP A 512 -6.51 -18.47 -4.05
CA ASP A 512 -5.56 -19.49 -4.48
C ASP A 512 -4.46 -18.87 -5.37
N VAL A 513 -3.30 -18.61 -4.76
CA VAL A 513 -2.12 -18.07 -5.46
C VAL A 513 -1.56 -19.04 -6.48
N PRO A 514 -1.37 -20.34 -6.20
CA PRO A 514 -0.98 -21.36 -7.19
C PRO A 514 -1.87 -21.40 -8.41
N GLU A 515 -3.21 -21.37 -8.23
CA GLU A 515 -4.17 -21.37 -9.34
C GLU A 515 -4.03 -20.10 -10.19
N MET A 516 -3.92 -18.93 -9.57
CA MET A 516 -3.69 -17.67 -10.26
C MET A 516 -2.44 -17.70 -11.14
N VAL A 517 -1.33 -18.18 -10.58
CA VAL A 517 -0.04 -18.26 -11.27
C VAL A 517 -0.10 -19.22 -12.46
N GLU A 518 -0.69 -20.40 -12.28
CA GLU A 518 -0.82 -21.37 -13.37
C GLU A 518 -1.82 -20.90 -14.43
N GLY A 519 -2.90 -20.24 -14.04
CA GLY A 519 -3.81 -19.56 -14.95
C GLY A 519 -3.10 -18.53 -15.83
N ALA A 520 -2.20 -17.74 -15.24
CA ALA A 520 -1.39 -16.76 -15.96
C ALA A 520 -0.41 -17.41 -16.96
N ARG A 521 0.25 -18.50 -16.57
CA ARG A 521 1.10 -19.28 -17.48
C ARG A 521 0.33 -19.88 -18.64
N LYS A 522 -0.85 -20.43 -18.37
CA LYS A 522 -1.73 -21.00 -19.40
C LYS A 522 -2.19 -19.94 -20.40
N GLU A 523 -2.62 -18.77 -19.91
CA GLU A 523 -3.03 -17.68 -20.78
C GLU A 523 -1.85 -17.13 -21.60
N CYS A 524 -0.66 -17.03 -21.01
CA CYS A 524 0.55 -16.62 -21.73
C CYS A 524 0.87 -17.59 -22.88
N ARG A 525 0.86 -18.92 -22.63
CA ARG A 525 1.06 -19.94 -23.67
C ARG A 525 0.03 -19.83 -24.78
N ARG A 526 -1.25 -19.67 -24.45
CA ARG A 526 -2.34 -19.48 -25.43
C ARG A 526 -2.11 -18.28 -26.34
N LEU A 527 -1.67 -17.15 -25.78
CA LEU A 527 -1.38 -15.93 -26.54
C LEU A 527 -0.17 -16.09 -27.46
N LEU A 528 0.85 -16.81 -27.03
CA LEU A 528 2.03 -17.13 -27.84
C LEU A 528 1.67 -18.01 -29.04
N GLU A 529 0.84 -19.05 -28.85
CA GLU A 529 0.37 -19.94 -29.90
C GLU A 529 -0.53 -19.20 -30.93
N GLY A 530 -1.44 -18.36 -30.46
CA GLY A 530 -2.31 -17.54 -31.31
C GLY A 530 -1.54 -16.51 -32.16
N GLY A 531 -0.47 -15.92 -31.61
CA GLY A 531 0.43 -15.02 -32.34
C GLY A 531 1.26 -15.72 -33.43
N ALA A 532 1.62 -16.97 -33.22
CA ALA A 532 2.31 -17.78 -34.23
C ALA A 532 1.39 -18.14 -35.43
N CYS A 533 0.11 -18.43 -35.16
CA CYS A 533 -0.85 -18.79 -36.22
C CYS A 533 -1.20 -17.61 -37.15
N ALA A 534 -1.21 -16.36 -36.63
CA ALA A 534 -1.47 -15.18 -37.43
C ALA A 534 -0.35 -14.85 -38.44
N LYS A 535 0.91 -15.24 -38.15
CA LYS A 535 2.06 -15.06 -39.08
C LYS A 535 2.07 -16.09 -40.22
N THR A 536 1.53 -17.29 -40.02
CA THR A 536 1.49 -18.34 -41.04
C THR A 536 0.34 -18.17 -42.05
N SER A 537 -0.70 -17.44 -41.70
CA SER A 537 -1.84 -17.15 -42.60
C SER A 537 -1.67 -15.89 -43.45
N GLY A 538 -0.60 -15.12 -43.25
CA GLY A 538 -0.29 -13.91 -44.03
C GLY A 538 0.70 -14.09 -45.18
N SER A 539 1.18 -15.33 -45.46
CA SER A 539 2.08 -15.65 -46.58
C SER A 539 1.44 -16.68 -47.51
N VAL A 540 0.39 -16.23 -48.23
CA VAL A 540 -0.11 -16.88 -49.47
C VAL A 540 -0.34 -15.80 -50.52
#